data_44134ce95ce27df4ce23e8892a82799c
#
_entry.id   44134ce95ce27df4ce23e8892a82799c
#
_cell.length_a   1.000
_cell.length_b   1.000
_cell.length_c   1.000
_cell.angle_alpha   90.00
_cell.angle_beta   90.00
_cell.angle_gamma   90.00
#
_symmetry.space_group_name_H-M   'P 1'
#
loop_
_entity.id
_entity.type
_entity.pdbx_description
1 polymer ?
#
loop_
_entity_poly.entity_id
_entity_poly.type
_entity_poly.pdbx_seq_one_letter_code
_entity_poly.pdbx_strand_id
1 'polypeptide(L)'
;SRLALLLESCSRELVSLLDSRFPDLCGEEQAISYLNSLGVVKDLGDTKFERAFVQNLNVLPVKTRNSLMAMAKQFISFKNKSTRTFKFSDCSLGNIIFAGCYLKQNNNFNAAVADYCALLGLPEDMILNITDGKNAFLIAKNTDGEILQGEEDIVDANRRNKIDDIYLLSRTDAAKLGKLKALKDTTLKLNAKVEECLSSADLIVYSPGTQHSSLFPSYMTPGLGECIAANTKALKLLITNIHEDAEIAGADATDIIRKASYYLQEKNKKPLPEPTLITHYIINRPGKTGTSGNYILE
;
A
#
# COMPACT_ATOMS: atom_id res chain seq x y z
N SER A 1 11.03 -17.40 -0.31
CA SER A 1 9.95 -16.50 -0.81
C SER A 1 10.56 -15.40 -1.69
N ARG A 2 9.82 -14.84 -2.64
CA ARG A 2 10.28 -13.71 -3.47
C ARG A 2 10.71 -12.50 -2.62
N LEU A 3 10.12 -12.31 -1.45
CA LEU A 3 10.52 -11.26 -0.50
C LEU A 3 11.96 -11.51 0.02
N ALA A 4 12.35 -12.77 0.25
CA ALA A 4 13.73 -13.10 0.62
C ALA A 4 14.71 -12.84 -0.53
N LEU A 5 14.33 -13.17 -1.77
CA LEU A 5 15.11 -12.85 -2.98
C LEU A 5 15.19 -11.33 -3.23
N LEU A 6 14.13 -10.59 -2.96
CA LEU A 6 14.13 -9.14 -3.02
C LEU A 6 15.02 -8.51 -1.94
N LEU A 7 15.03 -9.07 -0.73
CA LEU A 7 15.89 -8.64 0.36
C LEU A 7 17.38 -8.99 0.09
N GLU A 8 17.66 -10.00 -0.72
CA GLU A 8 19.03 -10.32 -1.16
C GLU A 8 19.54 -9.34 -2.23
N SER A 9 18.66 -8.75 -3.03
CA SER A 9 19.03 -7.74 -4.05
C SER A 9 19.11 -6.31 -3.51
N CYS A 10 18.45 -6.02 -2.41
CA CYS A 10 18.51 -4.72 -1.73
C CYS A 10 19.52 -4.74 -0.59
N SER A 11 20.27 -3.64 -0.41
CA SER A 11 21.08 -3.49 0.80
C SER A 11 20.19 -3.52 2.03
N ARG A 12 20.48 -4.41 2.99
CA ARG A 12 19.75 -4.52 4.26
C ARG A 12 19.78 -3.21 5.03
N GLU A 13 20.89 -2.49 4.94
CA GLU A 13 21.10 -1.21 5.59
C GLU A 13 20.23 -0.13 4.98
N LEU A 14 20.05 -0.15 3.65
CA LEU A 14 19.14 0.78 2.97
C LEU A 14 17.68 0.51 3.37
N VAL A 15 17.26 -0.74 3.38
CA VAL A 15 15.91 -1.12 3.83
C VAL A 15 15.71 -0.70 5.29
N SER A 16 16.65 -1.04 6.19
CA SER A 16 16.59 -0.66 7.60
C SER A 16 16.55 0.84 7.80
N LEU A 17 17.31 1.60 7.00
CA LEU A 17 17.29 3.06 7.03
C LEU A 17 15.92 3.62 6.61
N LEU A 18 15.34 3.11 5.52
CA LEU A 18 14.05 3.57 5.01
C LEU A 18 12.87 3.18 5.91
N ASP A 19 12.97 2.04 6.58
CA ASP A 19 11.98 1.59 7.59
C ASP A 19 12.09 2.36 8.90
N SER A 20 13.19 3.08 9.14
CA SER A 20 13.36 3.83 10.38
C SER A 20 12.28 4.91 10.50
N ARG A 21 11.68 5.00 11.69
CA ARG A 21 10.64 5.97 12.02
C ARG A 21 11.21 7.08 12.89
N PHE A 22 10.85 8.31 12.57
CA PHE A 22 11.23 9.44 13.43
C PHE A 22 10.67 9.28 14.84
N PRO A 23 11.43 9.69 15.88
CA PRO A 23 10.97 9.58 17.26
C PRO A 23 9.61 10.25 17.51
N ASP A 24 8.83 9.76 18.46
CA ASP A 24 7.49 10.29 18.81
C ASP A 24 7.48 11.78 19.13
N LEU A 25 8.56 12.30 19.69
CA LEU A 25 8.72 13.72 20.01
C LEU A 25 9.54 14.49 18.96
N CYS A 26 9.78 13.91 17.77
CA CYS A 26 10.56 14.57 16.74
C CYS A 26 9.82 15.79 16.19
N GLY A 27 10.36 16.95 16.49
CA GLY A 27 9.92 18.23 15.92
C GLY A 27 10.37 18.41 14.47
N GLU A 28 9.79 19.41 13.80
CA GLU A 28 10.08 19.72 12.40
C GLU A 28 11.57 20.03 12.14
N GLU A 29 12.17 20.88 12.97
CA GLU A 29 13.58 21.26 12.84
C GLU A 29 14.52 20.05 12.94
N GLN A 30 14.24 19.16 13.90
CA GLN A 30 15.01 17.94 14.10
C GLN A 30 14.86 16.98 12.92
N ALA A 31 13.63 16.77 12.41
CA ALA A 31 13.38 15.94 11.23
C ALA A 31 14.11 16.49 9.99
N ILE A 32 14.05 17.79 9.76
CA ILE A 32 14.77 18.44 8.66
C ILE A 32 16.28 18.28 8.83
N SER A 33 16.79 18.34 10.05
CA SER A 33 18.22 18.08 10.34
C SER A 33 18.63 16.67 9.94
N TYR A 34 17.82 15.65 10.30
CA TYR A 34 18.06 14.26 9.86
C TYR A 34 18.01 14.12 8.35
N LEU A 35 17.01 14.71 7.70
CA LEU A 35 16.90 14.68 6.23
C LEU A 35 18.11 15.35 5.54
N ASN A 36 18.60 16.45 6.08
CA ASN A 36 19.79 17.15 5.55
C ASN A 36 21.09 16.38 5.81
N SER A 37 21.11 15.46 6.77
CA SER A 37 22.30 14.63 7.06
C SER A 37 22.44 13.42 6.12
N LEU A 38 21.44 13.09 5.30
CA LEU A 38 21.48 11.94 4.38
C LEU A 38 22.63 11.98 3.37
N GLY A 39 23.12 13.17 3.01
CA GLY A 39 24.25 13.33 2.08
C GLY A 39 25.62 13.34 2.75
N VAL A 40 25.67 13.71 4.04
CA VAL A 40 26.92 13.89 4.79
C VAL A 40 26.81 13.15 6.11
N VAL A 41 27.72 12.23 6.31
CA VAL A 41 27.85 11.54 7.61
C VAL A 41 28.23 12.56 8.68
N LYS A 42 27.33 12.80 9.62
CA LYS A 42 27.58 13.58 10.82
C LYS A 42 27.47 12.68 12.03
N ASP A 43 28.25 12.94 13.05
CA ASP A 43 27.94 12.42 14.37
C ASP A 43 26.62 13.05 14.81
N LEU A 44 25.57 12.29 14.71
CA LEU A 44 24.27 12.60 15.31
C LEU A 44 24.33 12.06 16.74
N GLY A 45 23.73 12.74 17.67
CA GLY A 45 23.82 12.49 19.11
C GLY A 45 23.62 11.04 19.59
N ASP A 46 23.37 10.84 20.88
CA ASP A 46 23.47 9.53 21.54
C ASP A 46 22.18 8.71 21.64
N THR A 47 21.11 9.12 20.94
CA THR A 47 19.86 8.34 20.95
C THR A 47 19.99 7.02 20.19
N LYS A 48 19.18 6.03 20.58
CA LYS A 48 19.13 4.73 19.88
C LYS A 48 18.81 4.91 18.37
N PHE A 49 17.89 5.84 18.08
CA PHE A 49 17.51 6.15 16.71
C PHE A 49 18.70 6.72 15.92
N GLU A 50 19.39 7.72 16.47
CA GLU A 50 20.51 8.40 15.79
C GLU A 50 21.67 7.45 15.53
N ARG A 51 22.02 6.59 16.48
CA ARG A 51 23.06 5.57 16.27
C ARG A 51 22.71 4.62 15.14
N ALA A 52 21.48 4.09 15.12
CA ALA A 52 21.02 3.18 14.05
C ALA A 52 20.96 3.89 12.69
N PHE A 53 20.49 5.13 12.66
CA PHE A 53 20.42 5.95 11.46
C PHE A 53 21.81 6.20 10.86
N VAL A 54 22.78 6.65 11.67
CA VAL A 54 24.15 6.89 11.25
C VAL A 54 24.85 5.60 10.81
N GLN A 55 24.68 4.51 11.57
CA GLN A 55 25.28 3.23 11.24
C GLN A 55 24.81 2.73 9.88
N ASN A 56 23.50 2.75 9.61
CA ASN A 56 22.95 2.33 8.32
C ASN A 56 23.40 3.28 7.18
N LEU A 57 23.41 4.59 7.43
CA LEU A 57 23.79 5.57 6.42
C LEU A 57 25.26 5.46 6.00
N ASN A 58 26.16 5.19 6.97
CA ASN A 58 27.61 5.17 6.74
C ASN A 58 28.04 4.08 5.78
N VAL A 59 27.37 2.94 5.77
CA VAL A 59 27.73 1.82 4.90
C VAL A 59 27.15 1.93 3.50
N LEU A 60 26.23 2.88 3.27
CA LEU A 60 25.65 3.07 1.95
C LEU A 60 26.63 3.72 0.98
N PRO A 61 26.63 3.32 -0.30
CA PRO A 61 27.40 3.95 -1.35
C PRO A 61 27.10 5.47 -1.46
N VAL A 62 28.08 6.27 -1.77
CA VAL A 62 27.93 7.73 -1.95
C VAL A 62 26.83 8.08 -2.94
N LYS A 63 26.71 7.31 -4.04
CA LYS A 63 25.65 7.48 -5.05
C LYS A 63 24.27 7.33 -4.44
N THR A 64 24.05 6.30 -3.61
CA THR A 64 22.77 6.04 -2.92
C THR A 64 22.44 7.16 -1.95
N ARG A 65 23.41 7.60 -1.13
CA ARG A 65 23.22 8.72 -0.20
C ARG A 65 22.84 10.01 -0.93
N ASN A 66 23.51 10.30 -2.06
CA ASN A 66 23.20 11.47 -2.87
C ASN A 66 21.78 11.39 -3.47
N SER A 67 21.33 10.21 -3.87
CA SER A 67 19.96 10.01 -4.34
C SER A 67 18.95 10.23 -3.22
N LEU A 68 19.16 9.67 -2.03
CA LEU A 68 18.31 9.92 -0.85
C LEU A 68 18.22 11.40 -0.52
N MET A 69 19.37 12.09 -0.50
CA MET A 69 19.43 13.53 -0.27
C MET A 69 18.66 14.33 -1.33
N ALA A 70 18.77 13.95 -2.59
CA ALA A 70 18.03 14.63 -3.67
C ALA A 70 16.52 14.53 -3.47
N MET A 71 16.01 13.34 -3.09
CA MET A 71 14.58 13.13 -2.79
C MET A 71 14.15 13.90 -1.54
N ALA A 72 14.95 13.83 -0.46
CA ALA A 72 14.68 14.60 0.76
C ALA A 72 14.58 16.10 0.49
N LYS A 73 15.47 16.66 -0.34
CA LYS A 73 15.43 18.07 -0.75
C LYS A 73 14.14 18.43 -1.49
N GLN A 74 13.61 17.56 -2.35
CA GLN A 74 12.32 17.80 -3.01
C GLN A 74 11.18 17.91 -1.98
N PHE A 75 11.15 16.99 -1.02
CA PHE A 75 10.17 17.03 0.06
C PHE A 75 10.32 18.30 0.92
N ILE A 76 11.53 18.65 1.37
CA ILE A 76 11.80 19.85 2.17
C ILE A 76 11.37 21.11 1.40
N SER A 77 11.71 21.21 0.11
CA SER A 77 11.31 22.34 -0.72
C SER A 77 9.79 22.50 -0.83
N PHE A 78 9.08 21.37 -1.01
CA PHE A 78 7.62 21.36 -1.03
C PHE A 78 7.04 21.79 0.32
N LYS A 79 7.56 21.21 1.41
CA LYS A 79 7.11 21.49 2.77
C LYS A 79 7.30 22.98 3.12
N ASN A 80 8.43 23.57 2.78
CA ASN A 80 8.72 24.98 3.04
C ASN A 80 7.79 25.96 2.28
N LYS A 81 7.20 25.53 1.18
CA LYS A 81 6.19 26.28 0.42
C LYS A 81 4.78 26.05 0.91
N SER A 82 4.56 25.02 1.71
CA SER A 82 3.24 24.63 2.22
C SER A 82 2.94 25.40 3.52
N THR A 83 1.73 25.90 3.66
CA THR A 83 1.22 26.46 4.91
C THR A 83 0.71 25.42 5.88
N ARG A 84 0.67 24.13 5.46
CA ARG A 84 0.20 23.02 6.29
C ARG A 84 1.31 22.59 7.24
N THR A 85 0.95 22.36 8.51
CA THR A 85 1.82 21.66 9.46
C THR A 85 1.94 20.20 9.06
N PHE A 86 3.15 19.66 9.14
CA PHE A 86 3.42 18.25 8.90
C PHE A 86 3.88 17.59 10.20
N LYS A 87 3.23 16.49 10.57
CA LYS A 87 3.59 15.73 11.77
C LYS A 87 4.65 14.70 11.38
N PHE A 88 5.86 14.88 11.87
CA PHE A 88 6.98 13.96 11.61
C PHE A 88 7.02 12.77 12.57
N SER A 89 6.42 12.90 13.76
CA SER A 89 6.39 11.81 14.76
C SER A 89 5.89 10.51 14.12
N ASP A 90 6.61 9.43 14.37
CA ASP A 90 6.32 8.08 13.83
C ASP A 90 6.24 7.98 12.29
N CYS A 91 6.64 9.02 11.57
CA CYS A 91 6.70 8.96 10.11
C CYS A 91 7.93 8.16 9.66
N SER A 92 7.77 7.19 8.76
CA SER A 92 8.93 6.46 8.22
C SER A 92 9.72 7.34 7.25
N LEU A 93 11.06 7.20 7.28
CA LEU A 93 11.93 7.88 6.33
C LEU A 93 11.58 7.46 4.89
N GLY A 94 11.25 6.20 4.66
CA GLY A 94 10.86 5.68 3.34
C GLY A 94 9.67 6.42 2.74
N ASN A 95 8.66 6.75 3.54
CA ASN A 95 7.50 7.53 3.08
C ASN A 95 7.91 8.94 2.63
N ILE A 96 8.82 9.58 3.36
CA ILE A 96 9.34 10.92 3.00
C ILE A 96 10.16 10.85 1.72
N ILE A 97 11.02 9.86 1.57
CA ILE A 97 11.82 9.64 0.36
C ILE A 97 10.92 9.34 -0.84
N PHE A 98 9.89 8.49 -0.66
CA PHE A 98 8.90 8.24 -1.71
C PHE A 98 8.14 9.51 -2.11
N ALA A 99 7.71 10.31 -1.12
CA ALA A 99 7.10 11.61 -1.40
C ALA A 99 8.04 12.53 -2.20
N GLY A 100 9.34 12.50 -1.90
CA GLY A 100 10.36 13.20 -2.69
C GLY A 100 10.48 12.70 -4.13
N CYS A 101 10.40 11.38 -4.36
CA CYS A 101 10.30 10.79 -5.70
C CYS A 101 9.06 11.30 -6.44
N TYR A 102 7.91 11.29 -5.78
CA TYR A 102 6.65 11.76 -6.34
C TYR A 102 6.70 13.22 -6.78
N LEU A 103 7.26 14.08 -5.94
CA LEU A 103 7.44 15.50 -6.24
C LEU A 103 8.44 15.71 -7.39
N LYS A 104 9.55 14.98 -7.41
CA LYS A 104 10.54 15.01 -8.50
C LYS A 104 9.92 14.63 -9.85
N GLN A 105 8.98 13.68 -9.84
CA GLN A 105 8.28 13.21 -11.03
C GLN A 105 7.02 14.03 -11.37
N ASN A 106 6.95 15.29 -10.93
CA ASN A 106 5.84 16.19 -11.20
C ASN A 106 4.48 15.60 -10.83
N ASN A 107 4.41 14.92 -9.69
CA ASN A 107 3.23 14.22 -9.17
C ASN A 107 2.76 13.04 -10.04
N ASN A 108 3.64 12.44 -10.83
CA ASN A 108 3.37 11.18 -11.51
C ASN A 108 3.69 10.02 -10.58
N PHE A 109 2.64 9.36 -10.06
CA PHE A 109 2.78 8.29 -9.07
C PHE A 109 3.50 7.06 -9.64
N ASN A 110 3.18 6.65 -10.87
CA ASN A 110 3.81 5.47 -11.47
C ASN A 110 5.30 5.69 -11.76
N ALA A 111 5.66 6.89 -12.23
CA ALA A 111 7.07 7.26 -12.39
C ALA A 111 7.80 7.34 -11.04
N ALA A 112 7.11 7.78 -9.97
CA ALA A 112 7.69 7.79 -8.62
C ALA A 112 7.96 6.38 -8.10
N VAL A 113 7.06 5.43 -8.34
CA VAL A 113 7.26 4.00 -8.00
C VAL A 113 8.50 3.46 -8.74
N ALA A 114 8.64 3.73 -10.03
CA ALA A 114 9.80 3.30 -10.80
C ALA A 114 11.12 3.91 -10.27
N ASP A 115 11.14 5.22 -9.97
CA ASP A 115 12.30 5.88 -9.35
C ASP A 115 12.65 5.28 -7.98
N TYR A 116 11.65 4.95 -7.18
CA TYR A 116 11.87 4.36 -5.86
C TYR A 116 12.39 2.92 -5.97
N CYS A 117 11.87 2.12 -6.92
CA CYS A 117 12.41 0.80 -7.24
C CYS A 117 13.88 0.89 -7.68
N ALA A 118 14.22 1.83 -8.56
CA ALA A 118 15.59 2.05 -9.00
C ALA A 118 16.52 2.45 -7.84
N LEU A 119 16.05 3.27 -6.90
CA LEU A 119 16.79 3.61 -5.68
C LEU A 119 17.09 2.36 -4.83
N LEU A 120 16.16 1.43 -4.75
CA LEU A 120 16.29 0.18 -4.03
C LEU A 120 17.12 -0.88 -4.79
N GLY A 121 17.51 -0.62 -6.03
CA GLY A 121 18.20 -1.58 -6.88
C GLY A 121 17.29 -2.73 -7.36
N LEU A 122 15.97 -2.55 -7.30
CA LEU A 122 15.00 -3.54 -7.78
C LEU A 122 14.93 -3.54 -9.30
N PRO A 123 14.64 -4.69 -9.91
CA PRO A 123 14.36 -4.79 -11.34
C PRO A 123 13.21 -3.84 -11.74
N GLU A 124 13.28 -3.34 -12.97
CA GLU A 124 12.17 -2.56 -13.54
C GLU A 124 10.88 -3.38 -13.51
N ASP A 125 9.78 -2.72 -13.24
CA ASP A 125 8.44 -3.33 -13.17
C ASP A 125 8.25 -4.42 -12.10
N MET A 126 9.18 -4.55 -11.13
CA MET A 126 9.03 -5.45 -9.99
C MET A 126 7.84 -5.05 -9.08
N ILE A 127 7.61 -3.75 -8.96
CA ILE A 127 6.47 -3.18 -8.22
C ILE A 127 5.72 -2.27 -9.18
N LEU A 128 4.44 -2.57 -9.39
CA LEU A 128 3.56 -1.78 -10.24
C LEU A 128 2.37 -1.28 -9.42
N ASN A 129 2.04 0.00 -9.59
CA ASN A 129 0.75 0.50 -9.14
C ASN A 129 -0.35 -0.04 -10.06
N ILE A 130 -1.45 -0.50 -9.48
CA ILE A 130 -2.54 -1.15 -10.24
C ILE A 130 -3.25 -0.18 -11.20
N THR A 131 -3.25 1.12 -10.89
CA THR A 131 -3.95 2.14 -11.66
C THR A 131 -3.01 3.05 -12.43
N ASP A 132 -3.59 3.96 -13.23
CA ASP A 132 -2.88 5.06 -13.91
C ASP A 132 -2.30 6.13 -12.94
N GLY A 133 -2.43 5.92 -11.64
CA GLY A 133 -1.90 6.82 -10.61
C GLY A 133 -2.81 8.01 -10.31
N LYS A 134 -4.05 8.02 -10.82
CA LYS A 134 -5.04 9.04 -10.49
C LYS A 134 -5.39 8.96 -9.00
N ASN A 135 -5.38 10.09 -8.33
CA ASN A 135 -5.70 10.15 -6.91
C ASN A 135 -7.19 9.88 -6.66
N ALA A 136 -7.47 8.98 -5.73
CA ALA A 136 -8.81 8.66 -5.25
C ALA A 136 -8.80 8.60 -3.71
N PHE A 137 -9.94 8.91 -3.10
CA PHE A 137 -10.11 8.96 -1.66
C PHE A 137 -10.97 7.78 -1.21
N LEU A 138 -10.39 6.93 -0.38
CA LEU A 138 -11.08 5.78 0.18
C LEU A 138 -12.09 6.22 1.24
N ILE A 139 -13.32 5.75 1.08
CA ILE A 139 -14.43 5.91 2.03
C ILE A 139 -15.03 4.54 2.25
N ALA A 140 -15.37 4.21 3.47
CA ALA A 140 -16.15 3.02 3.75
C ALA A 140 -17.53 3.38 4.30
N LYS A 141 -18.49 2.47 4.13
CA LYS A 141 -19.81 2.51 4.73
C LYS A 141 -19.94 1.27 5.60
N ASN A 142 -20.35 1.44 6.86
CA ASN A 142 -20.61 0.31 7.74
C ASN A 142 -22.05 -0.21 7.58
N THR A 143 -22.36 -1.31 8.26
CA THR A 143 -23.71 -1.94 8.22
C THR A 143 -24.82 -1.06 8.77
N ASP A 144 -24.53 -0.06 9.59
CA ASP A 144 -25.51 0.89 10.12
C ASP A 144 -25.70 2.09 9.18
N GLY A 145 -24.96 2.14 8.08
CA GLY A 145 -25.04 3.20 7.10
C GLY A 145 -24.15 4.42 7.41
N GLU A 146 -23.32 4.36 8.45
CA GLU A 146 -22.37 5.43 8.78
C GLU A 146 -21.20 5.44 7.80
N ILE A 147 -20.70 6.63 7.53
CA ILE A 147 -19.57 6.84 6.62
C ILE A 147 -18.28 6.98 7.41
N LEU A 148 -17.33 6.09 7.11
CA LEU A 148 -15.97 6.11 7.63
C LEU A 148 -15.08 6.87 6.65
N GLN A 149 -14.43 7.95 7.15
CA GLN A 149 -13.69 8.88 6.31
C GLN A 149 -12.19 8.66 6.44
N GLY A 150 -11.66 7.82 5.59
CA GLY A 150 -10.23 7.56 5.55
C GLY A 150 -9.81 6.29 6.26
N GLU A 151 -8.53 6.00 6.14
CA GLU A 151 -7.94 4.75 6.62
C GLU A 151 -8.03 4.63 8.14
N GLU A 152 -7.82 5.72 8.88
CA GLU A 152 -7.84 5.71 10.36
C GLU A 152 -9.17 5.17 10.92
N ASP A 153 -10.30 5.60 10.35
CA ASP A 153 -11.63 5.12 10.75
C ASP A 153 -11.87 3.67 10.31
N ILE A 154 -11.30 3.27 9.17
CA ILE A 154 -11.49 1.93 8.59
C ILE A 154 -10.74 0.87 9.40
N VAL A 155 -9.52 1.19 9.86
CA VAL A 155 -8.65 0.27 10.62
C VAL A 155 -8.89 0.34 12.14
N ASP A 156 -9.79 1.19 12.64
CA ASP A 156 -10.03 1.36 14.07
C ASP A 156 -10.51 0.04 14.71
N ALA A 157 -9.68 -0.51 15.60
CA ALA A 157 -9.98 -1.75 16.33
C ALA A 157 -11.16 -1.61 17.31
N ASN A 158 -11.56 -0.40 17.68
CA ASN A 158 -12.70 -0.14 18.55
C ASN A 158 -14.03 -0.05 17.79
N ARG A 159 -13.99 -0.13 16.46
CA ARG A 159 -15.19 -0.08 15.65
C ARG A 159 -16.08 -1.29 15.93
N ARG A 160 -17.36 -1.04 16.21
CA ARG A 160 -18.32 -2.10 16.56
C ARG A 160 -19.00 -2.73 15.34
N ASN A 161 -19.11 -1.98 14.23
CA ASN A 161 -19.91 -2.37 13.09
C ASN A 161 -19.05 -2.79 11.92
N LYS A 162 -19.48 -3.87 11.22
CA LYS A 162 -18.79 -4.39 10.04
C LYS A 162 -18.81 -3.38 8.91
N ILE A 163 -17.77 -3.41 8.06
CA ILE A 163 -17.76 -2.66 6.80
C ILE A 163 -18.71 -3.36 5.81
N ASP A 164 -19.69 -2.60 5.33
CA ASP A 164 -20.64 -3.07 4.32
C ASP A 164 -20.06 -2.91 2.92
N ASP A 165 -19.60 -1.70 2.56
CA ASP A 165 -19.02 -1.41 1.26
C ASP A 165 -17.95 -0.31 1.35
N ILE A 166 -17.07 -0.23 0.33
CA ILE A 166 -16.07 0.83 0.21
C ILE A 166 -16.25 1.57 -1.11
N TYR A 167 -15.78 2.81 -1.16
CA TYR A 167 -15.88 3.68 -2.32
C TYR A 167 -14.57 4.44 -2.54
N LEU A 168 -14.22 4.65 -3.79
CA LEU A 168 -13.08 5.47 -4.20
C LEU A 168 -13.61 6.77 -4.81
N LEU A 169 -13.61 7.85 -4.04
CA LEU A 169 -14.17 9.13 -4.46
C LEU A 169 -13.14 10.01 -5.17
N SER A 170 -13.62 10.83 -6.10
CA SER A 170 -12.82 11.93 -6.62
C SER A 170 -12.53 12.96 -5.53
N ARG A 171 -11.49 13.78 -5.71
CA ARG A 171 -11.19 14.89 -4.78
C ARG A 171 -12.39 15.83 -4.56
N THR A 172 -13.14 16.09 -5.62
CA THR A 172 -14.32 16.98 -5.55
C THR A 172 -15.44 16.36 -4.74
N ASP A 173 -15.69 15.06 -4.92
CA ASP A 173 -16.75 14.35 -4.20
C ASP A 173 -16.37 14.13 -2.74
N ALA A 174 -15.11 13.76 -2.45
CA ALA A 174 -14.60 13.66 -1.09
C ALA A 174 -14.74 14.99 -0.31
N ALA A 175 -14.45 16.12 -0.95
CA ALA A 175 -14.62 17.45 -0.34
C ALA A 175 -16.09 17.83 -0.06
N LYS A 176 -17.05 17.14 -0.68
CA LYS A 176 -18.49 17.37 -0.56
C LYS A 176 -19.23 16.20 0.11
N LEU A 177 -18.52 15.29 0.75
CA LEU A 177 -19.06 14.01 1.23
C LEU A 177 -20.39 14.15 1.97
N GLY A 178 -20.51 15.06 2.93
CA GLY A 178 -21.73 15.29 3.70
C GLY A 178 -22.92 15.87 2.90
N LYS A 179 -22.72 16.21 1.62
CA LYS A 179 -23.75 16.77 0.72
C LYS A 179 -24.06 15.85 -0.46
N LEU A 180 -23.38 14.71 -0.57
CA LEU A 180 -23.62 13.77 -1.66
C LEU A 180 -24.95 13.04 -1.43
N LYS A 181 -25.77 12.97 -2.48
CA LYS A 181 -27.02 12.18 -2.45
C LYS A 181 -26.74 10.66 -2.51
N ALA A 182 -25.62 10.28 -3.13
CA ALA A 182 -25.16 8.89 -3.23
C ALA A 182 -23.64 8.86 -3.39
N LEU A 183 -23.02 7.82 -2.85
CA LEU A 183 -21.61 7.53 -3.07
C LEU A 183 -21.43 6.87 -4.44
N LYS A 184 -20.46 7.35 -5.22
CA LYS A 184 -20.14 6.80 -6.52
C LYS A 184 -18.64 6.78 -6.72
N ASP A 185 -18.11 5.63 -7.14
CA ASP A 185 -16.69 5.46 -7.41
C ASP A 185 -16.22 6.39 -8.55
N THR A 186 -15.04 6.99 -8.36
CA THR A 186 -14.36 7.72 -9.44
C THR A 186 -13.84 6.74 -10.49
N THR A 187 -13.79 7.20 -11.73
CA THR A 187 -13.24 6.38 -12.81
C THR A 187 -11.73 6.38 -12.75
N LEU A 188 -11.16 5.21 -12.47
CA LEU A 188 -9.75 4.89 -12.57
C LEU A 188 -9.49 4.10 -13.85
N LYS A 189 -8.23 4.03 -14.26
CA LYS A 189 -7.81 3.20 -15.40
C LYS A 189 -6.80 2.18 -14.93
N LEU A 190 -6.92 0.96 -15.44
CA LEU A 190 -5.92 -0.08 -15.24
C LEU A 190 -4.58 0.39 -15.83
N ASN A 191 -3.48 0.15 -15.13
CA ASN A 191 -2.14 0.40 -15.63
C ASN A 191 -1.81 -0.60 -16.74
N ALA A 192 -1.43 -0.12 -17.92
CA ALA A 192 -1.13 -0.97 -19.07
C ALA A 192 -0.03 -2.02 -18.80
N LYS A 193 0.98 -1.67 -17.99
CA LYS A 193 2.02 -2.64 -17.57
C LYS A 193 1.45 -3.74 -16.67
N VAL A 194 0.48 -3.43 -15.82
CA VAL A 194 -0.23 -4.45 -15.00
C VAL A 194 -1.06 -5.36 -15.90
N GLU A 195 -1.75 -4.81 -16.89
CA GLU A 195 -2.52 -5.59 -17.87
C GLU A 195 -1.61 -6.56 -18.63
N GLU A 196 -0.44 -6.10 -19.11
CA GLU A 196 0.56 -6.94 -19.75
C GLU A 196 1.08 -8.06 -18.83
N CYS A 197 1.47 -7.72 -17.60
CA CYS A 197 1.93 -8.70 -16.61
C CYS A 197 0.86 -9.75 -16.28
N LEU A 198 -0.39 -9.34 -16.08
CA LEU A 198 -1.48 -10.25 -15.76
C LEU A 198 -1.85 -11.16 -16.93
N SER A 199 -1.79 -10.66 -18.17
CA SER A 199 -2.10 -11.44 -19.35
C SER A 199 -1.09 -12.56 -19.64
N SER A 200 0.17 -12.39 -19.19
CA SER A 200 1.25 -13.34 -19.39
C SER A 200 1.63 -14.14 -18.13
N ALA A 201 0.98 -13.88 -16.99
CA ALA A 201 1.30 -14.54 -15.74
C ALA A 201 0.93 -16.03 -15.77
N ASP A 202 1.78 -16.90 -15.20
CA ASP A 202 1.47 -18.31 -14.94
C ASP A 202 0.77 -18.50 -13.58
N LEU A 203 1.01 -17.57 -12.64
CA LEU A 203 0.46 -17.60 -11.29
C LEU A 203 0.05 -16.18 -10.87
N ILE A 204 -1.20 -16.02 -10.47
CA ILE A 204 -1.74 -14.80 -9.86
C ILE A 204 -2.09 -15.12 -8.41
N VAL A 205 -1.52 -14.37 -7.46
CA VAL A 205 -1.75 -14.58 -6.03
C VAL A 205 -2.44 -13.37 -5.44
N TYR A 206 -3.65 -13.57 -4.92
CA TYR A 206 -4.32 -12.63 -4.04
C TYR A 206 -3.82 -12.88 -2.62
N SER A 207 -2.92 -12.04 -2.15
CA SER A 207 -2.25 -12.22 -0.85
C SER A 207 -3.16 -11.87 0.33
N PRO A 208 -2.90 -12.44 1.52
CA PRO A 208 -3.53 -11.95 2.74
C PRO A 208 -3.05 -10.53 3.05
N GLY A 209 -3.85 -9.79 3.80
CA GLY A 209 -3.55 -8.40 4.21
C GLY A 209 -4.81 -7.69 4.66
N THR A 210 -4.71 -6.40 4.97
CA THR A 210 -5.88 -5.56 5.28
C THR A 210 -6.78 -5.46 4.05
N GLN A 211 -8.03 -5.91 4.20
CA GLN A 211 -8.90 -6.15 3.05
C GLN A 211 -9.49 -4.84 2.51
N HIS A 212 -10.18 -4.08 3.37
CA HIS A 212 -10.96 -2.91 2.94
C HIS A 212 -10.08 -1.66 2.73
N SER A 213 -9.00 -1.51 3.50
CA SER A 213 -8.10 -0.36 3.35
C SER A 213 -7.07 -0.55 2.24
N SER A 214 -6.65 -1.78 1.93
CA SER A 214 -5.52 -2.02 1.03
C SER A 214 -5.85 -2.87 -0.19
N LEU A 215 -6.44 -4.06 -0.03
CA LEU A 215 -6.58 -5.02 -1.12
C LEU A 215 -7.80 -4.73 -1.99
N PHE A 216 -8.98 -4.61 -1.40
CA PHE A 216 -10.22 -4.37 -2.14
C PHE A 216 -10.22 -3.05 -2.94
N PRO A 217 -9.61 -1.93 -2.47
CA PRO A 217 -9.45 -0.75 -3.32
C PRO A 217 -8.73 -1.03 -4.64
N SER A 218 -7.73 -1.92 -4.62
CA SER A 218 -7.03 -2.36 -5.83
C SER A 218 -7.95 -3.22 -6.73
N TYR A 219 -8.74 -4.11 -6.15
CA TYR A 219 -9.67 -4.99 -6.90
C TYR A 219 -10.80 -4.22 -7.59
N MET A 220 -11.17 -3.05 -7.07
CA MET A 220 -12.16 -2.16 -7.67
C MET A 220 -11.70 -1.47 -8.96
N THR A 221 -10.46 -1.66 -9.38
CA THR A 221 -9.94 -1.03 -10.61
C THR A 221 -10.70 -1.55 -11.82
N PRO A 222 -11.36 -0.67 -12.59
CA PRO A 222 -12.12 -1.08 -13.78
C PRO A 222 -11.26 -1.84 -14.78
N GLY A 223 -11.77 -2.94 -15.30
CA GLY A 223 -11.07 -3.80 -16.26
C GLY A 223 -10.12 -4.81 -15.62
N LEU A 224 -9.83 -4.73 -14.33
CA LEU A 224 -8.91 -5.67 -13.66
C LEU A 224 -9.48 -7.10 -13.66
N GLY A 225 -10.75 -7.27 -13.29
CA GLY A 225 -11.38 -8.59 -13.28
C GLY A 225 -11.46 -9.22 -14.66
N GLU A 226 -11.81 -8.44 -15.68
CA GLU A 226 -11.83 -8.92 -17.07
C GLU A 226 -10.43 -9.33 -17.54
N CYS A 227 -9.39 -8.54 -17.22
CA CYS A 227 -8.00 -8.87 -17.55
C CYS A 227 -7.56 -10.19 -16.89
N ILE A 228 -7.85 -10.37 -15.61
CA ILE A 228 -7.56 -11.61 -14.89
C ILE A 228 -8.33 -12.79 -15.49
N ALA A 229 -9.62 -12.61 -15.76
CA ALA A 229 -10.47 -13.66 -16.31
C ALA A 229 -10.01 -14.11 -17.72
N ALA A 230 -9.52 -13.17 -18.53
CA ALA A 230 -9.02 -13.45 -19.88
C ALA A 230 -7.77 -14.35 -19.90
N ASN A 231 -6.93 -14.32 -18.84
CA ASN A 231 -5.82 -15.24 -18.71
C ASN A 231 -6.33 -16.60 -18.19
N THR A 232 -6.71 -17.50 -19.09
CA THR A 232 -7.24 -18.85 -18.78
C THR A 232 -6.16 -19.86 -18.41
N LYS A 233 -4.88 -19.52 -18.56
CA LYS A 233 -3.75 -20.42 -18.27
C LYS A 233 -3.23 -20.26 -16.84
N ALA A 234 -3.35 -19.07 -16.27
CA ALA A 234 -2.84 -18.77 -14.96
C ALA A 234 -3.56 -19.55 -13.87
N LEU A 235 -2.80 -20.11 -12.93
CA LEU A 235 -3.33 -20.50 -11.63
C LEU A 235 -3.61 -19.22 -10.82
N LYS A 236 -4.81 -19.10 -10.26
CA LYS A 236 -5.27 -17.92 -9.54
C LYS A 236 -5.59 -18.32 -8.12
N LEU A 237 -4.70 -17.95 -7.19
CA LEU A 237 -4.68 -18.44 -5.82
C LEU A 237 -5.07 -17.31 -4.85
N LEU A 238 -6.17 -17.47 -4.14
CA LEU A 238 -6.54 -16.57 -3.07
C LEU A 238 -6.14 -17.17 -1.72
N ILE A 239 -5.42 -16.37 -0.91
CA ILE A 239 -4.96 -16.75 0.42
C ILE A 239 -5.69 -15.88 1.43
N THR A 240 -6.48 -16.50 2.32
CA THR A 240 -7.19 -15.77 3.37
C THR A 240 -6.28 -15.39 4.53
N ASN A 241 -6.68 -14.39 5.32
CA ASN A 241 -5.94 -13.97 6.50
C ASN A 241 -5.86 -15.11 7.53
N ILE A 242 -4.71 -15.22 8.21
CA ILE A 242 -4.51 -16.19 9.29
C ILE A 242 -5.26 -15.76 10.55
N HIS A 243 -5.23 -14.46 10.84
CA HIS A 243 -5.84 -13.84 12.00
C HIS A 243 -6.90 -12.85 11.55
N GLU A 244 -7.91 -12.71 12.37
CA GLU A 244 -8.90 -11.66 12.28
C GLU A 244 -8.23 -10.30 12.60
N ASP A 245 -8.61 -9.27 11.86
CA ASP A 245 -8.24 -7.88 12.12
C ASP A 245 -9.51 -7.01 12.22
N ALA A 246 -9.33 -5.73 12.53
CA ALA A 246 -10.46 -4.81 12.71
C ALA A 246 -11.35 -4.67 11.46
N GLU A 247 -10.79 -4.85 10.27
CA GLU A 247 -11.52 -4.67 9.02
C GLU A 247 -12.42 -5.87 8.68
N ILE A 248 -12.05 -7.05 9.14
CA ILE A 248 -12.73 -8.32 8.87
C ILE A 248 -13.33 -8.94 10.13
N ALA A 249 -13.51 -8.17 11.20
CA ALA A 249 -14.06 -8.61 12.46
C ALA A 249 -15.38 -9.37 12.27
N GLY A 250 -15.41 -10.63 12.72
CA GLY A 250 -16.54 -11.55 12.57
C GLY A 250 -16.84 -11.96 11.12
N ALA A 251 -15.91 -11.82 10.18
CA ALA A 251 -16.00 -12.40 8.85
C ALA A 251 -15.34 -13.77 8.81
N ASP A 252 -15.94 -14.71 8.10
CA ASP A 252 -15.29 -15.98 7.79
C ASP A 252 -14.56 -15.94 6.42
N ALA A 253 -13.90 -17.04 6.08
CA ALA A 253 -13.17 -17.14 4.81
C ALA A 253 -14.11 -16.97 3.60
N THR A 254 -15.35 -17.46 3.70
CA THR A 254 -16.34 -17.34 2.62
C THR A 254 -16.76 -15.89 2.41
N ASP A 255 -16.86 -15.10 3.50
CA ASP A 255 -17.15 -13.68 3.42
C ASP A 255 -16.03 -12.92 2.69
N ILE A 256 -14.76 -13.24 3.00
CA ILE A 256 -13.60 -12.65 2.34
C ILE A 256 -13.60 -12.99 0.85
N ILE A 257 -13.79 -14.26 0.49
CA ILE A 257 -13.83 -14.72 -0.90
C ILE A 257 -14.97 -14.02 -1.66
N ARG A 258 -16.16 -13.98 -1.08
CA ARG A 258 -17.32 -13.31 -1.70
C ARG A 258 -17.09 -11.82 -1.91
N LYS A 259 -16.47 -11.12 -0.95
CA LYS A 259 -16.12 -9.71 -1.09
C LYS A 259 -15.03 -9.49 -2.14
N ALA A 260 -13.99 -10.33 -2.21
CA ALA A 260 -12.97 -10.26 -3.25
C ALA A 260 -13.61 -10.41 -4.65
N SER A 261 -14.44 -11.42 -4.86
CA SER A 261 -15.19 -11.61 -6.12
C SER A 261 -16.10 -10.42 -6.43
N TYR A 262 -16.80 -9.88 -5.45
CA TYR A 262 -17.68 -8.71 -5.61
C TYR A 262 -16.93 -7.49 -6.13
N TYR A 263 -15.76 -7.18 -5.57
CA TYR A 263 -14.96 -6.03 -6.00
C TYR A 263 -14.27 -6.26 -7.34
N LEU A 264 -13.76 -7.46 -7.61
CA LEU A 264 -13.20 -7.84 -8.92
C LEU A 264 -14.23 -7.76 -10.05
N GLN A 265 -15.51 -7.93 -9.74
CA GLN A 265 -16.64 -7.80 -10.66
C GLN A 265 -17.22 -6.37 -10.69
N GLU A 266 -16.45 -5.36 -10.27
CA GLU A 266 -16.88 -3.97 -10.21
C GLU A 266 -18.20 -3.80 -9.44
N LYS A 267 -18.30 -4.46 -8.27
CA LYS A 267 -19.53 -4.51 -7.45
C LYS A 267 -20.71 -5.12 -8.22
N ASN A 268 -20.48 -6.27 -8.85
CA ASN A 268 -21.43 -7.01 -9.70
C ASN A 268 -21.94 -6.26 -10.95
N LYS A 269 -21.29 -5.16 -11.35
CA LYS A 269 -21.62 -4.49 -12.63
C LYS A 269 -21.07 -5.25 -13.84
N LYS A 270 -20.03 -6.05 -13.64
CA LYS A 270 -19.35 -6.88 -14.64
C LYS A 270 -19.30 -8.32 -14.15
N PRO A 271 -20.44 -9.06 -14.22
CA PRO A 271 -20.50 -10.41 -13.72
C PRO A 271 -19.59 -11.34 -14.52
N LEU A 272 -18.70 -12.03 -13.83
CA LEU A 272 -17.74 -12.98 -14.36
C LEU A 272 -17.87 -14.30 -13.60
N PRO A 273 -17.74 -15.46 -14.25
CA PRO A 273 -17.73 -16.74 -13.55
C PRO A 273 -16.60 -16.77 -12.51
N GLU A 274 -16.91 -17.10 -11.27
CA GLU A 274 -15.95 -17.10 -10.16
C GLU A 274 -14.68 -17.91 -10.47
N PRO A 275 -14.74 -19.11 -11.08
CA PRO A 275 -13.54 -19.87 -11.43
C PRO A 275 -12.61 -19.19 -12.43
N THR A 276 -13.08 -18.15 -13.15
CA THR A 276 -12.22 -17.36 -14.02
C THR A 276 -11.42 -16.31 -13.26
N LEU A 277 -11.85 -15.94 -12.06
CA LEU A 277 -11.21 -14.97 -11.18
C LEU A 277 -10.31 -15.66 -10.16
N ILE A 278 -10.77 -16.75 -9.55
CA ILE A 278 -10.07 -17.50 -8.50
C ILE A 278 -10.21 -18.98 -8.82
N THR A 279 -9.09 -19.69 -8.98
CA THR A 279 -9.08 -21.11 -9.28
C THR A 279 -8.81 -21.99 -8.06
N HIS A 280 -8.11 -21.43 -7.05
CA HIS A 280 -7.71 -22.13 -5.84
C HIS A 280 -7.78 -21.22 -4.62
N TYR A 281 -8.03 -21.82 -3.46
CA TYR A 281 -8.11 -21.13 -2.17
C TYR A 281 -7.13 -21.74 -1.17
N ILE A 282 -6.41 -20.89 -0.43
CA ILE A 282 -5.71 -21.30 0.79
C ILE A 282 -6.46 -20.69 1.96
N ILE A 283 -7.13 -21.55 2.73
CA ILE A 283 -7.96 -21.15 3.87
C ILE A 283 -7.27 -21.57 5.15
N ASN A 284 -7.14 -20.63 6.09
CA ASN A 284 -6.65 -20.96 7.42
C ASN A 284 -7.72 -21.70 8.22
N ARG A 285 -7.38 -22.89 8.70
CA ARG A 285 -8.20 -23.63 9.65
C ARG A 285 -7.59 -23.52 11.04
N PRO A 286 -8.18 -22.73 11.97
CA PRO A 286 -7.66 -22.65 13.33
C PRO A 286 -7.64 -24.03 13.98
N GLY A 287 -6.49 -24.41 14.54
CA GLY A 287 -6.37 -25.63 15.31
C GLY A 287 -7.26 -25.57 16.58
N LYS A 288 -7.60 -26.73 17.16
CA LYS A 288 -8.39 -26.81 18.39
C LYS A 288 -7.82 -26.04 19.58
N THR A 289 -6.56 -25.61 19.51
CA THR A 289 -5.84 -24.84 20.54
C THR A 289 -5.77 -23.35 20.27
N GLY A 290 -6.32 -22.85 19.16
CA GLY A 290 -6.38 -21.40 18.84
C GLY A 290 -5.04 -20.71 18.53
N THR A 291 -3.90 -21.41 18.56
CA THR A 291 -2.57 -20.80 18.45
C THR A 291 -1.78 -21.13 17.19
N SER A 292 -2.19 -22.12 16.41
CA SER A 292 -1.60 -22.45 15.12
C SER A 292 -2.68 -22.83 14.11
N GLY A 293 -2.78 -22.08 13.05
CA GLY A 293 -3.62 -22.42 11.92
C GLY A 293 -2.92 -23.37 10.95
N ASN A 294 -3.62 -24.38 10.48
CA ASN A 294 -3.18 -25.18 9.34
C ASN A 294 -3.81 -24.61 8.07
N TYR A 295 -3.03 -24.47 7.03
CA TYR A 295 -3.56 -24.12 5.71
C TYR A 295 -4.10 -25.36 5.02
N ILE A 296 -5.27 -25.23 4.40
CA ILE A 296 -5.85 -26.24 3.53
C ILE A 296 -5.91 -25.64 2.14
N LEU A 297 -5.38 -26.36 1.16
CA LEU A 297 -5.55 -26.03 -0.25
C LEU A 297 -6.77 -26.80 -0.74
N GLU A 298 -7.84 -26.08 -1.10
CA GLU A 298 -9.05 -26.62 -1.72
C GLU A 298 -9.21 -26.12 -3.15
#